data_8d604ecd1b3086d17594e1ad899b42e3
#
_entry.id   8d604ecd1b3086d17594e1ad899b42e3
#
_cell.length_a   1.000
_cell.length_b   1.000
_cell.length_c   1.000
_cell.angle_alpha   90.00
_cell.angle_beta   90.00
_cell.angle_gamma   90.00
#
_symmetry.space_group_name_H-M   'P 1'
#
loop_
_entity.id
_entity.type
_entity.pdbx_description
1 polymer ?
#
loop_
_entity_poly.entity_id
_entity_poly.type
_entity_poly.pdbx_seq_one_letter_code
_entity_poly.pdbx_strand_id
1 'polypeptide(L)'
;MYLYNSATHTKEEFRTHTPGHVEMYTCGPTVYHFAHIGTLRSYIMEDVLEKYLRYVGYDVNRVMNITDVGHLTSDADEGEDKMLKGARREHKTVMEIAQFYTDAFFEDCRKLNIKRPDVVQPATGLIDDYIRIISRLLEKGYAYVAGGNVYFDTSKLERYYVFNDHNEEDLAVGVREGVEEDVNKRNKNDFVLWFTKSKFEDQALKWDSPWGVGYPGWHIECSGISMKYNGEYLDLHCGGVDNAFPHHTNEIAQSESYLGHPWCPQWCHVAHLNTSSGKMSKSKGEFLTVSLLEEKGYAPVVYRFFCLQSHYRKSLVFSWENLDNAAVAYGKLIAKIAALPEEDGAVDMAAAAPLQQKFRTAMDNDLNTSMAVTVLYDVLKAKTNGATKRYVLTDFDRVLSLDLLENAARKKAEQKQTPPASGGFQIVGESGETDAQVEALLQARYDAKKAKDFTEADRIRDDLKTMGVEITDIPGGVRWKR
;
A
#
# COMPACT_ATOMS: atom_id res chain seq x y z
N MET A 1 -19.67 2.04 12.50
CA MET A 1 -18.49 1.37 11.92
C MET A 1 -17.79 0.56 12.99
N TYR A 2 -17.36 -0.66 12.68
CA TYR A 2 -16.57 -1.52 13.56
C TYR A 2 -15.21 -1.74 12.92
N LEU A 3 -14.13 -1.63 13.69
CA LEU A 3 -12.75 -1.91 13.28
C LEU A 3 -12.14 -2.95 14.21
N TYR A 4 -11.30 -3.80 13.65
CA TYR A 4 -10.48 -4.68 14.47
C TYR A 4 -9.37 -3.88 15.14
N ASN A 5 -9.27 -4.00 16.45
CA ASN A 5 -8.25 -3.35 17.24
C ASN A 5 -7.13 -4.35 17.58
N SER A 6 -5.94 -4.09 17.09
CA SER A 6 -4.80 -4.98 17.32
C SER A 6 -4.34 -5.01 18.79
N ALA A 7 -4.68 -3.99 19.59
CA ALA A 7 -4.30 -3.95 21.00
C ALA A 7 -5.20 -4.82 21.90
N THR A 8 -6.47 -5.02 21.49
CA THR A 8 -7.45 -5.82 22.22
C THR A 8 -7.77 -7.14 21.55
N HIS A 9 -7.27 -7.34 20.32
CA HIS A 9 -7.56 -8.51 19.45
C HIS A 9 -9.04 -8.73 19.19
N THR A 10 -9.87 -7.67 19.28
CA THR A 10 -11.32 -7.74 19.08
C THR A 10 -11.78 -6.71 18.05
N LYS A 11 -12.94 -6.94 17.47
CA LYS A 11 -13.62 -5.96 16.64
C LYS A 11 -14.47 -5.07 17.52
N GLU A 12 -14.19 -3.77 17.48
CA GLU A 12 -14.79 -2.76 18.34
C GLU A 12 -15.52 -1.70 17.54
N GLU A 13 -16.49 -1.06 18.15
CA GLU A 13 -17.11 0.13 17.59
C GLU A 13 -16.10 1.28 17.58
N PHE A 14 -15.82 1.81 16.38
CA PHE A 14 -14.92 2.95 16.26
C PHE A 14 -15.56 4.20 16.86
N ARG A 15 -14.86 4.81 17.79
CA ARG A 15 -15.27 6.04 18.48
C ARG A 15 -14.13 7.03 18.48
N THR A 16 -14.46 8.31 18.40
CA THR A 16 -13.49 9.39 18.43
C THR A 16 -13.58 10.17 19.73
N HIS A 17 -12.47 10.74 20.15
CA HIS A 17 -12.39 11.62 21.31
C HIS A 17 -13.25 12.88 21.09
N THR A 18 -13.11 13.50 19.93
CA THR A 18 -13.95 14.62 19.50
C THR A 18 -15.04 14.13 18.55
N PRO A 19 -16.33 14.27 18.86
CA PRO A 19 -17.41 13.81 17.99
C PRO A 19 -17.31 14.39 16.57
N GLY A 20 -17.33 13.51 15.56
CA GLY A 20 -17.28 13.90 14.15
C GLY A 20 -15.89 14.27 13.63
N HIS A 21 -14.85 14.23 14.46
CA HIS A 21 -13.46 14.48 14.09
C HIS A 21 -12.60 13.26 14.39
N VAL A 22 -11.59 13.00 13.55
CA VAL A 22 -10.64 11.87 13.71
C VAL A 22 -9.22 12.39 13.64
N GLU A 23 -8.47 12.20 14.71
CA GLU A 23 -7.02 12.35 14.74
C GLU A 23 -6.39 11.00 14.33
N MET A 24 -5.79 10.96 13.13
CA MET A 24 -5.22 9.75 12.52
C MET A 24 -3.73 9.92 12.28
N TYR A 25 -2.94 8.96 12.76
CA TYR A 25 -1.50 8.90 12.48
C TYR A 25 -1.14 7.66 11.68
N THR A 26 -0.27 7.83 10.70
CA THR A 26 0.24 6.73 9.86
C THR A 26 1.75 6.83 9.79
N CYS A 27 2.46 5.73 10.13
CA CYS A 27 3.91 5.69 10.01
C CYS A 27 4.34 5.86 8.56
N GLY A 28 5.21 6.83 8.31
CA GLY A 28 5.74 7.12 6.99
C GLY A 28 6.98 6.28 6.61
N PRO A 29 7.50 6.45 5.41
CA PRO A 29 8.65 5.69 4.93
C PRO A 29 9.97 6.22 5.50
N THR A 30 10.97 5.33 5.59
CA THR A 30 12.38 5.73 5.68
C THR A 30 12.91 5.96 4.26
N VAL A 31 13.31 7.20 3.98
CA VAL A 31 13.55 7.69 2.61
C VAL A 31 15.00 7.54 2.14
N TYR A 32 15.49 6.32 2.06
CA TYR A 32 16.83 5.98 1.55
C TYR A 32 16.79 5.09 0.28
N HIS A 33 15.60 4.68 -0.14
CA HIS A 33 15.35 3.83 -1.31
C HIS A 33 13.90 3.98 -1.77
N PHE A 34 13.60 3.57 -3.02
CA PHE A 34 12.23 3.50 -3.51
C PHE A 34 11.34 2.66 -2.59
N ALA A 35 10.07 3.02 -2.50
CA ALA A 35 9.09 2.24 -1.76
C ALA A 35 8.84 0.90 -2.48
N HIS A 36 8.77 -0.16 -1.68
CA HIS A 36 8.43 -1.49 -2.15
C HIS A 36 6.91 -1.63 -2.23
N ILE A 37 6.38 -2.34 -3.22
CA ILE A 37 4.91 -2.50 -3.35
C ILE A 37 4.27 -3.10 -2.10
N GLY A 38 4.98 -3.95 -1.34
CA GLY A 38 4.50 -4.48 -0.06
C GLY A 38 4.23 -3.39 0.97
N THR A 39 5.10 -2.39 1.08
CA THR A 39 4.90 -1.21 1.93
C THR A 39 3.75 -0.36 1.41
N LEU A 40 3.67 -0.16 0.09
CA LEU A 40 2.60 0.62 -0.55
C LEU A 40 1.21 -0.01 -0.35
N ARG A 41 1.11 -1.32 -0.13
CA ARG A 41 -0.14 -1.98 0.27
C ARG A 41 -0.69 -1.41 1.58
N SER A 42 0.16 -1.14 2.58
CA SER A 42 -0.28 -0.53 3.83
C SER A 42 -0.84 0.86 3.58
N TYR A 43 -0.15 1.68 2.81
CA TYR A 43 -0.61 3.03 2.48
C TYR A 43 -1.91 3.04 1.64
N ILE A 44 -2.12 2.05 0.76
CA ILE A 44 -3.40 1.90 0.04
C ILE A 44 -4.54 1.65 1.04
N MET A 45 -4.34 0.78 2.03
CA MET A 45 -5.39 0.44 3.00
C MET A 45 -5.66 1.58 3.98
N GLU A 46 -4.62 2.30 4.41
CA GLU A 46 -4.72 3.51 5.22
C GLU A 46 -5.48 4.63 4.48
N ASP A 47 -5.21 4.80 3.19
CA ASP A 47 -5.91 5.74 2.31
C ASP A 47 -7.39 5.39 2.17
N VAL A 48 -7.71 4.12 1.99
CA VAL A 48 -9.11 3.66 1.92
C VAL A 48 -9.83 3.89 3.25
N LEU A 49 -9.15 3.66 4.38
CA LEU A 49 -9.70 3.92 5.71
C LEU A 49 -9.98 5.42 5.90
N GLU A 50 -9.03 6.30 5.60
CA GLU A 50 -9.23 7.74 5.65
C GLU A 50 -10.40 8.18 4.76
N LYS A 51 -10.40 7.74 3.49
CA LYS A 51 -11.46 8.09 2.53
C LYS A 51 -12.82 7.60 2.99
N TYR A 52 -12.89 6.41 3.59
CA TYR A 52 -14.14 5.89 4.12
C TYR A 52 -14.63 6.66 5.35
N LEU A 53 -13.73 7.02 6.27
CA LEU A 53 -14.08 7.88 7.40
C LEU A 53 -14.67 9.23 6.93
N ARG A 54 -14.03 9.85 5.93
CA ARG A 54 -14.57 11.08 5.29
C ARG A 54 -15.89 10.82 4.57
N TYR A 55 -16.05 9.68 3.92
CA TYR A 55 -17.29 9.29 3.22
C TYR A 55 -18.48 9.14 4.16
N VAL A 56 -18.27 8.67 5.38
CA VAL A 56 -19.33 8.54 6.39
C VAL A 56 -19.49 9.81 7.25
N GLY A 57 -18.75 10.88 6.95
CA GLY A 57 -18.97 12.23 7.48
C GLY A 57 -18.01 12.70 8.55
N TYR A 58 -16.93 11.97 8.83
CA TYR A 58 -15.89 12.46 9.72
C TYR A 58 -15.01 13.52 9.03
N ASP A 59 -14.63 14.54 9.76
CA ASP A 59 -13.47 15.36 9.47
C ASP A 59 -12.22 14.62 9.96
N VAL A 60 -11.21 14.44 9.11
CA VAL A 60 -10.02 13.65 9.44
C VAL A 60 -8.77 14.51 9.32
N ASN A 61 -7.98 14.55 10.38
CA ASN A 61 -6.62 15.08 10.36
C ASN A 61 -5.63 13.92 10.28
N ARG A 62 -5.17 13.58 9.07
CA ARG A 62 -4.17 12.54 8.87
C ARG A 62 -2.77 13.10 8.89
N VAL A 63 -1.95 12.65 9.83
CA VAL A 63 -0.53 13.02 10.00
C VAL A 63 0.37 11.85 9.62
N MET A 64 1.48 12.15 8.97
CA MET A 64 2.52 11.17 8.58
C MET A 64 3.90 11.77 8.80
N ASN A 65 4.82 10.97 9.34
CA ASN A 65 6.24 11.32 9.37
C ASN A 65 6.91 10.99 8.03
N ILE A 66 8.07 11.60 7.80
CA ILE A 66 9.09 11.12 6.87
C ILE A 66 10.34 10.89 7.70
N THR A 67 10.82 9.64 7.76
CA THR A 67 12.06 9.31 8.47
C THR A 67 13.25 9.63 7.56
N ASP A 68 13.76 10.85 7.73
CA ASP A 68 14.92 11.41 7.04
C ASP A 68 16.17 11.47 7.93
N VAL A 69 16.07 11.00 9.17
CA VAL A 69 17.20 10.70 10.06
C VAL A 69 17.76 9.33 9.70
N GLY A 70 19.07 9.18 9.71
CA GLY A 70 19.70 7.87 9.52
C GLY A 70 19.44 6.98 10.74
N HIS A 71 18.77 5.86 10.52
CA HIS A 71 18.62 4.82 11.52
C HIS A 71 19.41 3.58 11.13
N LEU A 72 19.79 2.81 12.14
CA LEU A 72 20.54 1.57 11.97
C LEU A 72 19.71 0.54 11.18
N THR A 73 20.38 -0.40 10.51
CA THR A 73 19.73 -1.35 9.58
C THR A 73 18.82 -2.37 10.28
N SER A 74 18.94 -2.52 11.60
CA SER A 74 18.06 -3.39 12.40
C SER A 74 17.13 -2.58 13.29
N ASP A 75 15.93 -3.11 13.53
CA ASP A 75 14.97 -2.56 14.49
C ASP A 75 15.44 -2.74 15.96
N ALA A 76 16.57 -3.44 16.16
CA ALA A 76 17.21 -3.70 17.44
C ALA A 76 18.39 -2.73 17.73
N ASP A 77 18.37 -1.53 17.17
CA ASP A 77 19.39 -0.49 17.34
C ASP A 77 20.82 -0.89 16.88
N GLU A 78 20.91 -1.76 15.87
CA GLU A 78 22.18 -2.25 15.33
C GLU A 78 22.28 -2.13 13.80
N GLY A 79 23.51 -2.00 13.27
CA GLY A 79 23.76 -2.00 11.82
C GLY A 79 24.24 -0.65 11.29
N GLU A 80 24.48 -0.57 9.96
CA GLU A 80 24.94 0.64 9.25
C GLU A 80 23.76 1.63 9.09
N ASP A 81 24.07 2.94 9.12
CA ASP A 81 23.11 4.00 8.82
C ASP A 81 22.51 3.84 7.40
N LYS A 82 21.20 3.67 7.34
CA LYS A 82 20.44 3.47 6.09
C LYS A 82 20.58 4.65 5.13
N MET A 83 20.56 5.89 5.66
CA MET A 83 20.65 7.10 4.86
C MET A 83 22.06 7.28 4.28
N LEU A 84 23.10 7.02 5.09
CA LEU A 84 24.49 7.09 4.64
C LEU A 84 24.80 6.04 3.58
N LYS A 85 24.26 4.84 3.72
CA LYS A 85 24.35 3.80 2.70
C LYS A 85 23.70 4.22 1.37
N GLY A 86 22.54 4.85 1.42
CA GLY A 86 21.89 5.45 0.27
C GLY A 86 22.75 6.55 -0.37
N ALA A 87 23.25 7.47 0.43
CA ALA A 87 24.08 8.60 -0.02
C ALA A 87 25.36 8.13 -0.73
N ARG A 88 26.08 7.16 -0.16
CA ARG A 88 27.27 6.56 -0.77
C ARG A 88 26.97 5.88 -2.11
N ARG A 89 25.84 5.14 -2.19
CA ARG A 89 25.42 4.45 -3.41
C ARG A 89 25.12 5.42 -4.54
N GLU A 90 24.49 6.56 -4.24
CA GLU A 90 24.02 7.53 -5.23
C GLU A 90 25.00 8.71 -5.45
N HIS A 91 26.10 8.77 -4.70
CA HIS A 91 27.04 9.89 -4.71
C HIS A 91 26.39 11.26 -4.42
N LYS A 92 25.44 11.28 -3.45
CA LYS A 92 24.66 12.45 -3.01
C LYS A 92 24.83 12.68 -1.51
N THR A 93 24.44 13.85 -1.04
CA THR A 93 24.30 14.13 0.39
C THR A 93 23.10 13.36 0.97
N VAL A 94 23.09 13.14 2.28
CA VAL A 94 21.96 12.48 2.98
C VAL A 94 20.65 13.25 2.77
N MET A 95 20.70 14.59 2.81
CA MET A 95 19.49 15.43 2.61
C MET A 95 18.98 15.37 1.16
N GLU A 96 19.88 15.34 0.16
CA GLU A 96 19.48 15.18 -1.24
C GLU A 96 18.85 13.80 -1.48
N ILE A 97 19.36 12.75 -0.82
CA ILE A 97 18.76 11.41 -0.86
C ILE A 97 17.39 11.42 -0.21
N ALA A 98 17.25 12.01 0.97
CA ALA A 98 15.98 12.12 1.68
C ALA A 98 14.92 12.82 0.82
N GLN A 99 15.25 13.96 0.23
CA GLN A 99 14.34 14.69 -0.63
C GLN A 99 13.96 13.89 -1.89
N PHE A 100 14.95 13.31 -2.58
CA PHE A 100 14.72 12.53 -3.79
C PHE A 100 13.75 11.36 -3.56
N TYR A 101 13.98 10.55 -2.50
CA TYR A 101 13.11 9.41 -2.21
C TYR A 101 11.78 9.80 -1.58
N THR A 102 11.70 10.94 -0.90
CA THR A 102 10.42 11.53 -0.47
C THR A 102 9.55 11.89 -1.68
N ASP A 103 10.12 12.56 -2.68
CA ASP A 103 9.41 12.94 -3.89
C ASP A 103 8.99 11.70 -4.69
N ALA A 104 9.88 10.70 -4.81
CA ALA A 104 9.59 9.43 -5.46
C ALA A 104 8.45 8.66 -4.75
N PHE A 105 8.46 8.63 -3.43
CA PHE A 105 7.40 8.02 -2.63
C PHE A 105 6.03 8.67 -2.88
N PHE A 106 5.96 10.00 -2.86
CA PHE A 106 4.70 10.69 -3.11
C PHE A 106 4.25 10.61 -4.57
N GLU A 107 5.17 10.48 -5.52
CA GLU A 107 4.81 10.19 -6.91
C GLU A 107 4.22 8.78 -7.05
N ASP A 108 4.79 7.76 -6.40
CA ASP A 108 4.21 6.41 -6.34
C ASP A 108 2.82 6.42 -5.67
N CYS A 109 2.66 7.18 -4.58
CA CYS A 109 1.36 7.38 -3.95
C CYS A 109 0.34 8.01 -4.90
N ARG A 110 0.72 9.05 -5.64
CA ARG A 110 -0.13 9.70 -6.64
C ARG A 110 -0.58 8.72 -7.73
N LYS A 111 0.34 7.92 -8.25
CA LYS A 111 0.06 6.89 -9.27
C LYS A 111 -0.90 5.80 -8.77
N LEU A 112 -0.86 5.53 -7.47
CA LEU A 112 -1.74 4.57 -6.79
C LEU A 112 -3.04 5.20 -6.25
N ASN A 113 -3.31 6.46 -6.57
CA ASN A 113 -4.47 7.22 -6.07
C ASN A 113 -4.53 7.30 -4.53
N ILE A 114 -3.37 7.30 -3.87
CA ILE A 114 -3.25 7.50 -2.43
C ILE A 114 -3.24 9.02 -2.16
N LYS A 115 -4.18 9.49 -1.35
CA LYS A 115 -4.25 10.89 -0.92
C LYS A 115 -3.01 11.24 -0.08
N ARG A 116 -2.39 12.38 -0.37
CA ARG A 116 -1.35 12.91 0.51
C ARG A 116 -1.94 13.23 1.89
N PRO A 117 -1.30 12.83 3.00
CA PRO A 117 -1.75 13.20 4.34
C PRO A 117 -1.89 14.72 4.52
N ASP A 118 -2.76 15.13 5.44
CA ASP A 118 -3.02 16.56 5.69
C ASP A 118 -1.76 17.24 6.27
N VAL A 119 -1.00 16.52 7.08
CA VAL A 119 0.33 16.92 7.56
C VAL A 119 1.36 15.85 7.22
N VAL A 120 2.47 16.28 6.63
CA VAL A 120 3.66 15.44 6.37
C VAL A 120 4.85 16.13 7.01
N GLN A 121 5.46 15.48 8.00
CA GLN A 121 6.54 16.06 8.79
C GLN A 121 7.83 15.24 8.69
N PRO A 122 8.92 15.80 8.12
CA PRO A 122 10.25 15.20 8.24
C PRO A 122 10.72 15.15 9.69
N ALA A 123 11.31 14.03 10.10
CA ALA A 123 11.75 13.80 11.48
C ALA A 123 12.81 14.81 11.92
N THR A 124 13.72 15.20 11.02
CA THR A 124 14.77 16.21 11.28
C THR A 124 14.22 17.59 11.68
N GLY A 125 12.96 17.88 11.37
CA GLY A 125 12.31 19.16 11.71
C GLY A 125 11.85 19.29 13.16
N LEU A 126 11.94 18.23 14.00
CA LEU A 126 11.39 18.24 15.37
C LEU A 126 12.40 17.83 16.46
N ILE A 127 13.67 18.03 16.23
CA ILE A 127 14.73 17.64 17.16
C ILE A 127 14.53 18.21 18.58
N ASP A 128 14.19 19.49 18.70
CA ASP A 128 13.93 20.15 19.98
C ASP A 128 12.71 19.56 20.70
N ASP A 129 11.69 19.15 19.96
CA ASP A 129 10.51 18.49 20.51
C ASP A 129 10.88 17.11 21.10
N TYR A 130 11.72 16.32 20.40
CA TYR A 130 12.21 15.04 20.92
C TYR A 130 13.05 15.23 22.17
N ILE A 131 13.97 16.19 22.19
CA ILE A 131 14.77 16.50 23.38
C ILE A 131 13.88 16.87 24.56
N ARG A 132 12.83 17.68 24.34
CA ARG A 132 11.86 18.03 25.38
C ARG A 132 11.12 16.81 25.92
N ILE A 133 10.65 15.92 25.05
CA ILE A 133 9.93 14.69 25.45
C ILE A 133 10.86 13.77 26.25
N ILE A 134 12.08 13.55 25.77
CA ILE A 134 13.08 12.70 26.45
C ILE A 134 13.46 13.29 27.81
N SER A 135 13.67 14.60 27.91
CA SER A 135 13.95 15.28 29.18
C SER A 135 12.82 15.04 30.19
N ARG A 136 11.57 15.15 29.73
CA ARG A 136 10.41 14.88 30.60
C ARG A 136 10.29 13.42 31.03
N LEU A 137 10.63 12.46 30.15
CA LEU A 137 10.69 11.05 30.52
C LEU A 137 11.77 10.77 31.58
N LEU A 138 12.94 11.43 31.48
CA LEU A 138 14.00 11.39 32.49
C LEU A 138 13.53 11.95 33.85
N GLU A 139 12.90 13.12 33.83
CA GLU A 139 12.35 13.75 35.04
C GLU A 139 11.31 12.86 35.75
N LYS A 140 10.45 12.18 34.95
CA LYS A 140 9.44 11.26 35.47
C LYS A 140 10.00 9.90 35.89
N GLY A 141 11.28 9.60 35.60
CA GLY A 141 11.93 8.34 35.95
C GLY A 141 11.63 7.17 35.03
N TYR A 142 11.06 7.43 33.83
CA TYR A 142 10.86 6.43 32.78
C TYR A 142 12.07 6.24 31.87
N ALA A 143 13.07 7.12 31.97
CA ALA A 143 14.28 7.03 31.18
C ALA A 143 15.52 7.16 32.06
N TYR A 144 16.68 6.72 31.57
CA TYR A 144 17.97 6.81 32.24
C TYR A 144 19.12 7.00 31.25
N VAL A 145 20.24 7.52 31.74
CA VAL A 145 21.48 7.68 30.96
C VAL A 145 22.44 6.57 31.32
N ALA A 146 22.97 5.86 30.36
CA ALA A 146 23.99 4.84 30.54
C ALA A 146 24.91 4.77 29.30
N GLY A 147 26.21 4.58 29.51
CA GLY A 147 27.18 4.49 28.41
C GLY A 147 27.27 5.73 27.49
N GLY A 148 26.60 6.83 27.86
CA GLY A 148 26.46 8.06 27.08
C GLY A 148 25.11 8.19 26.35
N ASN A 149 24.36 7.10 26.15
CA ASN A 149 23.05 7.11 25.51
C ASN A 149 21.92 7.30 26.53
N VAL A 150 20.74 7.71 26.02
CA VAL A 150 19.51 7.78 26.83
C VAL A 150 18.62 6.62 26.45
N TYR A 151 18.20 5.84 27.44
CA TYR A 151 17.35 4.66 27.26
C TYR A 151 15.99 4.87 27.93
N PHE A 152 14.95 4.27 27.38
CA PHE A 152 13.68 4.07 28.04
C PHE A 152 13.76 2.83 28.95
N ASP A 153 13.29 2.92 30.18
CA ASP A 153 13.25 1.86 31.17
C ASP A 153 11.91 1.13 31.11
N THR A 154 11.86 0.03 30.39
CA THR A 154 10.63 -0.74 30.19
C THR A 154 10.10 -1.40 31.46
N SER A 155 10.94 -1.58 32.49
CA SER A 155 10.53 -2.11 33.80
C SER A 155 9.62 -1.19 34.61
N LYS A 156 9.47 0.07 34.17
CA LYS A 156 8.57 1.06 34.80
C LYS A 156 7.13 0.93 34.34
N LEU A 157 6.87 0.14 33.30
CA LEU A 157 5.54 -0.06 32.74
C LEU A 157 4.86 -1.27 33.38
N GLU A 158 3.58 -1.14 33.71
CA GLU A 158 2.77 -2.28 34.19
C GLU A 158 2.58 -3.33 33.06
N ARG A 159 2.47 -2.87 31.81
CA ARG A 159 2.33 -3.73 30.64
C ARG A 159 3.13 -3.13 29.47
N TYR A 160 4.16 -3.82 29.03
CA TYR A 160 4.95 -3.42 27.86
C TYR A 160 4.44 -4.08 26.58
N TYR A 161 4.16 -5.39 26.58
CA TYR A 161 3.70 -6.11 25.39
C TYR A 161 2.19 -5.90 25.19
N VAL A 162 1.84 -4.87 24.40
CA VAL A 162 0.43 -4.51 24.18
C VAL A 162 -0.21 -5.37 23.09
N PHE A 163 0.52 -5.66 22.01
CA PHE A 163 0.00 -6.34 20.83
C PHE A 163 0.19 -7.84 20.79
N ASN A 164 0.98 -8.40 21.71
CA ASN A 164 1.29 -9.83 21.75
C ASN A 164 0.90 -10.40 23.11
N ASP A 165 0.17 -11.52 23.12
CA ASP A 165 -0.08 -12.32 24.32
C ASP A 165 1.14 -13.20 24.73
N HIS A 166 2.28 -13.02 24.03
CA HIS A 166 3.48 -13.84 24.21
C HIS A 166 4.25 -13.43 25.45
N ASN A 167 4.66 -14.46 26.20
CA ASN A 167 5.63 -14.33 27.30
C ASN A 167 7.00 -13.96 26.73
N GLU A 168 7.89 -13.39 27.55
CA GLU A 168 9.27 -13.02 27.18
C GLU A 168 10.05 -14.15 26.46
N GLU A 169 9.74 -15.41 26.78
CA GLU A 169 10.36 -16.60 26.17
C GLU A 169 10.01 -16.81 24.70
N ASP A 170 8.79 -16.46 24.27
CA ASP A 170 8.35 -16.61 22.87
C ASP A 170 8.96 -15.54 21.97
N LEU A 171 9.29 -14.37 22.51
CA LEU A 171 9.95 -13.29 21.78
C LEU A 171 11.46 -13.51 21.63
N ALA A 172 12.06 -14.33 22.50
CA ALA A 172 13.46 -14.77 22.34
C ALA A 172 13.70 -15.59 21.07
N VAL A 173 12.66 -16.25 20.52
CA VAL A 173 12.70 -16.98 19.23
C VAL A 173 12.76 -16.02 18.04
N GLY A 174 12.30 -14.78 18.18
CA GLY A 174 12.35 -13.73 17.13
C GLY A 174 13.62 -12.88 17.14
N VAL A 175 14.48 -13.02 18.15
CA VAL A 175 15.79 -12.35 18.20
C VAL A 175 16.70 -13.02 17.19
N ARG A 176 17.08 -12.29 16.15
CA ARG A 176 18.02 -12.75 15.14
C ARG A 176 19.31 -13.23 15.80
N GLU A 177 19.76 -14.46 15.47
CA GLU A 177 21.08 -14.94 15.84
C GLU A 177 22.13 -13.91 15.42
N GLY A 178 22.95 -13.44 16.39
CA GLY A 178 24.06 -12.51 16.11
C GLY A 178 23.89 -11.08 16.65
N VAL A 179 22.78 -10.77 17.36
CA VAL A 179 22.63 -9.49 18.06
C VAL A 179 23.47 -9.51 19.36
N GLU A 180 24.53 -8.70 19.41
CA GLU A 180 25.28 -8.51 20.66
C GLU A 180 24.44 -7.73 21.67
N GLU A 181 24.34 -8.22 22.91
CA GLU A 181 23.62 -7.52 23.99
C GLU A 181 24.29 -6.17 24.28
N ASP A 182 23.50 -5.09 24.29
CA ASP A 182 23.95 -3.79 24.75
C ASP A 182 24.08 -3.81 26.29
N VAL A 183 25.31 -3.91 26.78
CA VAL A 183 25.65 -3.98 28.20
C VAL A 183 25.20 -2.76 29.00
N ASN A 184 24.82 -1.67 28.39
CA ASN A 184 24.32 -0.46 29.03
C ASN A 184 22.84 -0.53 29.37
N LYS A 185 22.08 -1.45 28.76
CA LYS A 185 20.66 -1.64 29.04
C LYS A 185 20.46 -2.27 30.41
N ARG A 186 19.51 -1.74 31.17
CA ARG A 186 19.11 -2.32 32.47
C ARG A 186 18.25 -3.55 32.30
N ASN A 187 17.38 -3.51 31.26
CA ASN A 187 16.49 -4.59 30.90
C ASN A 187 16.66 -4.89 29.41
N LYS A 188 16.49 -6.14 29.00
CA LYS A 188 16.66 -6.59 27.63
C LYS A 188 15.80 -5.80 26.62
N ASN A 189 14.60 -5.41 27.04
CA ASN A 189 13.64 -4.70 26.18
C ASN A 189 13.79 -3.18 26.19
N ASP A 190 14.71 -2.63 26.99
CA ASP A 190 14.98 -1.19 26.97
C ASP A 190 15.45 -0.78 25.57
N PHE A 191 15.05 0.40 25.17
CA PHE A 191 15.38 0.92 23.83
C PHE A 191 15.93 2.34 23.93
N VAL A 192 16.71 2.72 22.91
CA VAL A 192 17.40 4.00 22.90
C VAL A 192 16.45 5.11 22.50
N LEU A 193 16.42 6.18 23.28
CA LEU A 193 15.71 7.43 22.99
C LEU A 193 16.63 8.47 22.33
N TRP A 194 17.91 8.49 22.71
CA TRP A 194 18.92 9.38 22.15
C TRP A 194 20.28 8.70 22.13
N PHE A 195 20.89 8.65 20.94
CA PHE A 195 22.22 8.11 20.72
C PHE A 195 23.26 9.23 20.78
N THR A 196 24.22 9.15 21.70
CA THR A 196 25.46 9.95 21.68
C THR A 196 26.66 9.08 21.27
N LYS A 197 26.57 7.77 21.52
CA LYS A 197 27.56 6.79 21.13
C LYS A 197 26.86 5.64 20.44
N SER A 198 27.27 5.33 19.24
CA SER A 198 26.88 4.11 18.53
C SER A 198 28.13 3.33 18.15
N LYS A 199 28.01 2.03 17.91
CA LYS A 199 29.10 1.19 17.37
C LYS A 199 29.58 1.71 15.99
N PHE A 200 28.78 2.55 15.36
CA PHE A 200 29.02 3.11 14.04
C PHE A 200 29.24 4.63 14.19
N GLU A 201 30.49 5.06 14.10
CA GLU A 201 30.88 6.47 14.22
C GLU A 201 30.37 7.36 13.06
N ASP A 202 29.89 6.73 12.00
CA ASP A 202 29.58 7.35 10.70
C ASP A 202 28.16 7.91 10.57
N GLN A 203 27.42 8.15 11.67
CA GLN A 203 26.11 8.80 11.58
C GLN A 203 26.24 10.18 10.94
N ALA A 204 25.52 10.40 9.81
CA ALA A 204 25.68 11.59 9.00
C ALA A 204 25.06 12.85 9.64
N LEU A 205 23.96 12.71 10.38
CA LEU A 205 23.23 13.82 10.99
C LEU A 205 23.28 13.69 12.51
N LYS A 206 23.77 14.72 13.17
CA LYS A 206 23.87 14.81 14.64
C LYS A 206 23.50 16.20 15.11
N TRP A 207 22.93 16.30 16.28
CA TRP A 207 22.48 17.55 16.91
C TRP A 207 22.98 17.64 18.34
N ASP A 208 23.11 18.86 18.83
CA ASP A 208 23.40 19.13 20.24
C ASP A 208 22.21 18.72 21.11
N SER A 209 22.49 18.15 22.28
CA SER A 209 21.49 17.82 23.27
C SER A 209 22.06 17.97 24.70
N PRO A 210 21.24 17.99 25.76
CA PRO A 210 21.72 17.98 27.14
C PRO A 210 22.60 16.78 27.51
N TRP A 211 22.55 15.72 26.73
CA TRP A 211 23.30 14.47 26.97
C TRP A 211 24.56 14.37 26.09
N GLY A 212 24.74 15.28 25.18
CA GLY A 212 25.85 15.33 24.21
C GLY A 212 25.37 15.39 22.77
N VAL A 213 26.32 15.55 21.84
CA VAL A 213 26.05 15.54 20.41
C VAL A 213 25.60 14.14 19.98
N GLY A 214 24.45 14.05 19.31
CA GLY A 214 23.88 12.76 18.94
C GLY A 214 22.65 12.88 18.05
N TYR A 215 21.83 11.84 18.06
CA TYR A 215 20.63 11.75 17.22
C TYR A 215 19.51 10.98 17.93
N PRO A 216 18.22 11.21 17.57
CA PRO A 216 17.08 10.55 18.19
C PRO A 216 17.04 9.05 17.84
N GLY A 217 16.49 8.24 18.76
CA GLY A 217 16.04 6.88 18.46
C GLY A 217 14.87 6.90 17.45
N TRP A 218 14.62 5.79 16.80
CA TRP A 218 13.61 5.71 15.73
C TRP A 218 12.17 5.95 16.23
N HIS A 219 11.84 5.42 17.40
CA HIS A 219 10.46 5.42 17.88
C HIS A 219 9.99 6.79 18.39
N ILE A 220 10.92 7.65 18.84
CA ILE A 220 10.56 8.98 19.37
C ILE A 220 10.07 9.93 18.27
N GLU A 221 10.44 9.69 17.01
CA GLU A 221 10.00 10.49 15.89
C GLU A 221 8.48 10.46 15.76
N CYS A 222 7.89 9.26 15.68
CA CYS A 222 6.45 9.07 15.51
C CYS A 222 5.68 9.58 16.72
N SER A 223 6.15 9.29 17.95
CA SER A 223 5.54 9.83 19.17
C SER A 223 5.55 11.37 19.17
N GLY A 224 6.69 11.98 18.87
CA GLY A 224 6.82 13.43 18.87
C GLY A 224 6.01 14.14 17.80
N ILE A 225 6.02 13.59 16.56
CA ILE A 225 5.27 14.15 15.43
C ILE A 225 3.77 14.01 15.66
N SER A 226 3.32 12.83 16.10
CA SER A 226 1.91 12.59 16.39
C SER A 226 1.41 13.54 17.49
N MET A 227 2.07 13.58 18.65
CA MET A 227 1.66 14.47 19.73
C MET A 227 1.66 15.95 19.34
N LYS A 228 2.54 16.38 18.43
CA LYS A 228 2.59 17.77 17.97
C LYS A 228 1.42 18.14 17.07
N TYR A 229 1.03 17.26 16.16
CA TYR A 229 0.06 17.58 15.09
C TYR A 229 -1.31 16.96 15.29
N ASN A 230 -1.42 15.84 16.01
CA ASN A 230 -2.68 15.22 16.42
C ASN A 230 -3.05 15.53 17.88
N GLY A 231 -2.15 16.12 18.68
CA GLY A 231 -2.39 16.43 20.08
C GLY A 231 -2.21 15.25 21.03
N GLU A 232 -2.75 15.39 22.23
CA GLU A 232 -2.56 14.43 23.34
C GLU A 232 -3.48 13.20 23.25
N TYR A 233 -4.49 13.24 22.38
CA TYR A 233 -5.49 12.18 22.21
C TYR A 233 -5.57 11.81 20.73
N LEU A 234 -4.87 10.77 20.37
CA LEU A 234 -4.94 10.17 19.04
C LEU A 234 -6.12 9.20 18.99
N ASP A 235 -6.96 9.26 17.94
CA ASP A 235 -8.09 8.34 17.79
C ASP A 235 -7.68 7.03 17.13
N LEU A 236 -6.76 7.09 16.16
CA LEU A 236 -6.44 5.97 15.28
C LEU A 236 -4.97 6.00 14.85
N HIS A 237 -4.25 4.90 15.07
CA HIS A 237 -2.89 4.70 14.59
C HIS A 237 -2.82 3.50 13.63
N CYS A 238 -2.18 3.69 12.47
CA CYS A 238 -2.07 2.67 11.43
C CYS A 238 -0.61 2.39 11.05
N GLY A 239 -0.37 1.16 10.61
CA GLY A 239 0.91 0.74 10.05
C GLY A 239 0.87 -0.69 9.52
N GLY A 240 2.01 -1.22 9.11
CA GLY A 240 2.16 -2.63 8.80
C GLY A 240 2.17 -3.48 10.09
N VAL A 241 1.85 -4.77 9.98
CA VAL A 241 1.92 -5.69 11.12
C VAL A 241 3.33 -5.76 11.73
N ASP A 242 4.38 -5.45 10.97
CA ASP A 242 5.76 -5.36 11.45
C ASP A 242 5.97 -4.22 12.45
N ASN A 243 5.16 -3.16 12.36
CA ASN A 243 5.25 -2.02 13.25
C ASN A 243 4.69 -2.31 14.64
N ALA A 244 3.83 -3.32 14.80
CA ALA A 244 3.22 -3.64 16.09
C ALA A 244 4.27 -3.82 17.19
N PHE A 245 5.33 -4.59 16.87
CA PHE A 245 6.48 -4.77 17.75
C PHE A 245 7.80 -4.72 16.96
N PRO A 246 8.83 -3.97 17.43
CA PRO A 246 8.80 -3.15 18.66
C PRO A 246 8.26 -1.73 18.47
N HIS A 247 8.03 -1.24 17.22
CA HIS A 247 7.86 0.18 16.93
C HIS A 247 6.66 0.82 17.65
N HIS A 248 5.43 0.38 17.38
CA HIS A 248 4.22 0.93 18.01
C HIS A 248 4.16 0.63 19.51
N THR A 249 4.70 -0.52 19.96
CA THR A 249 4.86 -0.83 21.39
C THR A 249 5.71 0.23 22.08
N ASN A 250 6.82 0.64 21.47
CA ASN A 250 7.71 1.66 21.99
C ASN A 250 7.09 3.07 21.90
N GLU A 251 6.29 3.34 20.87
CA GLU A 251 5.54 4.60 20.80
C GLU A 251 4.52 4.73 21.95
N ILE A 252 3.77 3.67 22.24
CA ILE A 252 2.86 3.63 23.40
C ILE A 252 3.63 3.90 24.70
N ALA A 253 4.74 3.19 24.89
CA ALA A 253 5.59 3.37 26.08
C ALA A 253 6.02 4.83 26.25
N GLN A 254 6.52 5.46 25.20
CA GLN A 254 6.96 6.86 25.21
C GLN A 254 5.82 7.84 25.44
N SER A 255 4.76 7.71 24.63
CA SER A 255 3.66 8.68 24.59
C SER A 255 2.85 8.65 25.89
N GLU A 256 2.43 7.48 26.36
CA GLU A 256 1.64 7.36 27.59
C GLU A 256 2.44 7.72 28.85
N SER A 257 3.73 7.37 28.90
CA SER A 257 4.61 7.79 30.01
C SER A 257 4.83 9.30 30.01
N TYR A 258 4.98 9.92 28.85
CA TYR A 258 5.10 11.37 28.74
C TYR A 258 3.81 12.09 29.15
N LEU A 259 2.67 11.68 28.59
CA LEU A 259 1.36 12.28 28.81
C LEU A 259 0.83 11.99 30.23
N GLY A 260 0.93 10.74 30.68
CA GLY A 260 0.37 10.28 31.96
C GLY A 260 -1.07 9.76 31.84
N HIS A 261 -1.53 9.48 30.63
CA HIS A 261 -2.83 8.89 30.30
C HIS A 261 -2.74 8.04 29.05
N PRO A 262 -3.74 7.16 28.76
CA PRO A 262 -3.80 6.40 27.51
C PRO A 262 -3.82 7.35 26.30
N TRP A 263 -3.05 7.01 25.26
CA TRP A 263 -2.78 7.87 24.12
C TRP A 263 -3.66 7.57 22.92
N CYS A 264 -3.65 6.31 22.44
CA CYS A 264 -4.35 5.89 21.25
C CYS A 264 -5.21 4.63 21.53
N PRO A 265 -6.55 4.72 21.42
CA PRO A 265 -7.45 3.61 21.68
C PRO A 265 -7.55 2.59 20.55
N GLN A 266 -7.31 3.00 19.27
CA GLN A 266 -7.55 2.14 18.10
C GLN A 266 -6.29 1.96 17.27
N TRP A 267 -5.88 0.69 17.09
CA TRP A 267 -4.68 0.29 16.36
C TRP A 267 -5.03 -0.60 15.18
N CYS A 268 -4.66 -0.17 13.97
CA CYS A 268 -4.90 -0.90 12.74
C CYS A 268 -3.59 -1.36 12.10
N HIS A 269 -3.42 -2.68 11.91
CA HIS A 269 -2.23 -3.24 11.27
C HIS A 269 -2.59 -3.97 9.98
N VAL A 270 -1.89 -3.63 8.91
CA VAL A 270 -2.04 -4.26 7.59
C VAL A 270 -1.10 -5.46 7.49
N ALA A 271 -1.64 -6.62 7.17
CA ALA A 271 -0.86 -7.85 7.02
C ALA A 271 0.08 -7.80 5.80
N HIS A 272 1.12 -8.62 5.84
CA HIS A 272 2.17 -8.65 4.82
C HIS A 272 1.67 -8.93 3.40
N LEU A 273 2.38 -8.34 2.44
CA LEU A 273 2.44 -8.84 1.08
C LEU A 273 3.59 -9.84 0.98
N ASN A 274 3.26 -11.09 0.70
CA ASN A 274 4.23 -12.18 0.56
C ASN A 274 4.46 -12.50 -0.93
N THR A 275 5.59 -13.13 -1.24
CA THR A 275 5.79 -13.82 -2.51
C THR A 275 5.61 -15.32 -2.30
N SER A 276 5.60 -16.11 -3.38
CA SER A 276 5.58 -17.57 -3.30
C SER A 276 6.76 -18.18 -2.52
N SER A 277 7.85 -17.42 -2.36
CA SER A 277 9.04 -17.78 -1.56
C SER A 277 9.02 -17.23 -0.12
N GLY A 278 7.92 -16.63 0.34
CA GLY A 278 7.74 -16.07 1.68
C GLY A 278 7.72 -14.54 1.72
N LYS A 279 8.11 -13.94 2.86
CA LYS A 279 8.15 -12.48 3.02
C LYS A 279 9.09 -11.86 1.99
N MET A 280 8.59 -10.86 1.29
CA MET A 280 9.34 -10.11 0.31
C MET A 280 10.46 -9.33 1.01
N SER A 281 11.71 -9.55 0.62
CA SER A 281 12.86 -8.84 1.18
C SER A 281 13.77 -8.31 0.08
N LYS A 282 14.40 -7.16 0.35
CA LYS A 282 15.34 -6.48 -0.57
C LYS A 282 16.52 -7.36 -1.01
N SER A 283 16.82 -8.44 -0.31
CA SER A 283 17.99 -9.29 -0.54
C SER A 283 17.73 -10.59 -1.31
N LYS A 284 16.46 -10.93 -1.61
CA LYS A 284 16.08 -12.25 -2.14
C LYS A 284 15.29 -12.24 -3.46
N GLY A 285 15.47 -11.25 -4.33
CA GLY A 285 14.78 -11.25 -5.62
C GLY A 285 14.65 -9.87 -6.26
N GLU A 286 13.81 -9.78 -7.30
CA GLU A 286 13.50 -8.54 -8.00
C GLU A 286 12.86 -7.54 -7.01
N PHE A 287 13.43 -6.32 -6.93
CA PHE A 287 12.89 -5.29 -6.05
C PHE A 287 11.64 -4.66 -6.67
N LEU A 288 10.49 -5.10 -6.21
CA LEU A 288 9.20 -4.75 -6.79
C LEU A 288 8.78 -3.31 -6.41
N THR A 289 8.80 -2.41 -7.38
CA THR A 289 8.37 -1.01 -7.27
C THR A 289 7.21 -0.71 -8.20
N VAL A 290 6.56 0.44 -8.04
CA VAL A 290 5.53 0.91 -8.99
C VAL A 290 6.12 1.08 -10.38
N SER A 291 7.33 1.65 -10.50
CA SER A 291 8.02 1.80 -11.79
C SER A 291 8.21 0.47 -12.50
N LEU A 292 8.59 -0.59 -11.78
CA LEU A 292 8.73 -1.92 -12.37
C LEU A 292 7.38 -2.47 -12.87
N LEU A 293 6.28 -2.22 -12.16
CA LEU A 293 4.95 -2.60 -12.64
C LEU A 293 4.62 -1.88 -13.96
N GLU A 294 4.92 -0.59 -14.05
CA GLU A 294 4.73 0.22 -15.27
C GLU A 294 5.61 -0.28 -16.43
N GLU A 295 6.89 -0.59 -16.19
CA GLU A 295 7.81 -1.17 -17.17
C GLU A 295 7.32 -2.50 -17.74
N LYS A 296 6.64 -3.30 -16.91
CA LYS A 296 5.99 -4.56 -17.32
C LYS A 296 4.60 -4.36 -17.95
N GLY A 297 4.15 -3.11 -18.14
CA GLY A 297 2.91 -2.76 -18.80
C GLY A 297 1.66 -2.73 -17.92
N TYR A 298 1.80 -2.80 -16.60
CA TYR A 298 0.66 -2.69 -15.68
C TYR A 298 0.39 -1.23 -15.30
N ALA A 299 -0.84 -0.78 -15.46
CA ALA A 299 -1.26 0.49 -14.87
C ALA A 299 -1.25 0.38 -13.32
N PRO A 300 -0.75 1.39 -12.58
CA PRO A 300 -0.67 1.34 -11.11
C PRO A 300 -2.00 1.06 -10.43
N VAL A 301 -3.12 1.54 -10.98
CA VAL A 301 -4.47 1.28 -10.47
C VAL A 301 -4.82 -0.21 -10.43
N VAL A 302 -4.22 -1.04 -11.29
CA VAL A 302 -4.40 -2.50 -11.28
C VAL A 302 -3.81 -3.09 -10.00
N TYR A 303 -2.66 -2.59 -9.55
CA TYR A 303 -2.07 -3.01 -8.28
C TYR A 303 -2.93 -2.56 -7.09
N ARG A 304 -3.49 -1.34 -7.13
CA ARG A 304 -4.46 -0.90 -6.12
C ARG A 304 -5.67 -1.85 -6.10
N PHE A 305 -6.25 -2.15 -7.26
CA PHE A 305 -7.37 -3.09 -7.37
C PHE A 305 -7.01 -4.48 -6.84
N PHE A 306 -5.83 -5.01 -7.16
CA PHE A 306 -5.30 -6.26 -6.62
C PHE A 306 -5.27 -6.26 -5.08
N CYS A 307 -4.78 -5.20 -4.45
CA CYS A 307 -4.76 -5.05 -3.00
C CYS A 307 -6.17 -5.05 -2.40
N LEU A 308 -7.13 -4.36 -3.02
CA LEU A 308 -8.50 -4.23 -2.51
C LEU A 308 -9.32 -5.52 -2.60
N GLN A 309 -8.90 -6.48 -3.42
CA GLN A 309 -9.56 -7.79 -3.52
C GLN A 309 -9.33 -8.68 -2.29
N SER A 310 -8.41 -8.32 -1.39
CA SER A 310 -8.13 -9.03 -0.15
C SER A 310 -8.42 -8.14 1.06
N HIS A 311 -8.87 -8.76 2.15
CA HIS A 311 -9.02 -8.05 3.43
C HIS A 311 -7.64 -7.64 3.98
N TYR A 312 -7.51 -6.42 4.54
CA TYR A 312 -6.24 -5.86 4.99
C TYR A 312 -5.52 -6.71 6.05
N ARG A 313 -6.27 -7.41 6.91
CA ARG A 313 -5.72 -8.30 7.95
C ARG A 313 -5.29 -9.68 7.43
N LYS A 314 -5.51 -10.00 6.17
CA LYS A 314 -5.05 -11.26 5.55
C LYS A 314 -3.77 -11.01 4.78
N SER A 315 -2.80 -11.89 4.94
CA SER A 315 -1.64 -11.90 4.06
C SER A 315 -2.07 -12.05 2.61
N LEU A 316 -1.45 -11.28 1.73
CA LEU A 316 -1.70 -11.29 0.29
C LEU A 316 -0.46 -11.85 -0.40
N VAL A 317 -0.64 -12.79 -1.31
CA VAL A 317 0.45 -13.38 -2.08
C VAL A 317 0.56 -12.68 -3.43
N PHE A 318 1.67 -12.00 -3.64
CA PHE A 318 2.00 -11.43 -4.94
C PHE A 318 2.67 -12.48 -5.83
N SER A 319 2.19 -12.57 -7.04
CA SER A 319 2.86 -13.17 -8.19
C SER A 319 2.44 -12.41 -9.44
N TRP A 320 3.24 -12.47 -10.50
CA TRP A 320 2.88 -11.88 -11.77
C TRP A 320 1.56 -12.45 -12.31
N GLU A 321 1.33 -13.76 -12.14
CA GLU A 321 0.07 -14.42 -12.50
C GLU A 321 -1.13 -13.83 -11.72
N ASN A 322 -1.00 -13.61 -10.41
CA ASN A 322 -2.06 -13.01 -9.62
C ASN A 322 -2.35 -11.56 -10.05
N LEU A 323 -1.31 -10.81 -10.41
CA LEU A 323 -1.48 -9.47 -10.95
C LEU A 323 -2.11 -9.47 -12.34
N ASP A 324 -1.76 -10.42 -13.22
CA ASP A 324 -2.42 -10.64 -14.51
C ASP A 324 -3.92 -10.92 -14.34
N ASN A 325 -4.27 -11.80 -13.40
CA ASN A 325 -5.66 -12.09 -13.07
C ASN A 325 -6.42 -10.85 -12.61
N ALA A 326 -5.77 -10.00 -11.78
CA ALA A 326 -6.35 -8.72 -11.35
C ALA A 326 -6.49 -7.75 -12.53
N ALA A 327 -5.51 -7.67 -13.43
CA ALA A 327 -5.56 -6.83 -14.63
C ALA A 327 -6.72 -7.24 -15.56
N VAL A 328 -6.89 -8.55 -15.79
CA VAL A 328 -8.00 -9.08 -16.58
C VAL A 328 -9.35 -8.78 -15.92
N ALA A 329 -9.46 -8.97 -14.61
CA ALA A 329 -10.69 -8.69 -13.86
C ALA A 329 -11.04 -7.20 -13.89
N TYR A 330 -10.06 -6.33 -13.65
CA TYR A 330 -10.22 -4.87 -13.74
C TYR A 330 -10.61 -4.44 -15.14
N GLY A 331 -9.92 -4.93 -16.17
CA GLY A 331 -10.23 -4.63 -17.58
C GLY A 331 -11.67 -5.03 -17.99
N LYS A 332 -12.16 -6.19 -17.46
CA LYS A 332 -13.55 -6.63 -17.66
C LYS A 332 -14.55 -5.73 -16.92
N LEU A 333 -14.22 -5.27 -15.71
CA LEU A 333 -15.03 -4.34 -14.94
C LEU A 333 -15.17 -3.01 -15.70
N ILE A 334 -14.06 -2.42 -16.14
CA ILE A 334 -14.02 -1.18 -16.91
C ILE A 334 -14.79 -1.31 -18.24
N ALA A 335 -14.66 -2.44 -18.96
CA ALA A 335 -15.41 -2.69 -20.19
C ALA A 335 -16.94 -2.71 -19.97
N LYS A 336 -17.40 -3.31 -18.86
CA LYS A 336 -18.82 -3.32 -18.50
C LYS A 336 -19.34 -1.92 -18.15
N ILE A 337 -18.51 -1.12 -17.46
CA ILE A 337 -18.88 0.28 -17.13
C ILE A 337 -18.92 1.12 -18.41
N ALA A 338 -17.95 0.97 -19.32
CA ALA A 338 -17.91 1.66 -20.61
C ALA A 338 -19.12 1.35 -21.51
N ALA A 339 -19.69 0.16 -21.37
CA ALA A 339 -20.88 -0.27 -22.11
C ALA A 339 -22.21 0.27 -21.51
N LEU A 340 -22.20 0.95 -20.38
CA LEU A 340 -23.41 1.55 -19.80
C LEU A 340 -23.92 2.67 -20.71
N PRO A 341 -25.25 2.78 -20.93
CA PRO A 341 -25.85 3.89 -21.68
C PRO A 341 -25.48 5.24 -21.06
N GLU A 342 -25.25 6.28 -21.88
CA GLU A 342 -24.88 7.62 -21.40
C GLU A 342 -26.11 8.45 -20.99
N GLU A 343 -27.17 8.40 -21.79
CA GLU A 343 -28.39 9.17 -21.61
C GLU A 343 -29.60 8.23 -21.60
N ASP A 344 -29.89 7.66 -20.42
CA ASP A 344 -30.99 6.71 -20.24
C ASP A 344 -31.94 7.10 -19.09
N GLY A 345 -31.94 8.37 -18.73
CA GLY A 345 -32.87 8.96 -17.77
C GLY A 345 -32.20 9.58 -16.54
N ALA A 346 -33.03 10.02 -15.60
CA ALA A 346 -32.59 10.57 -14.32
C ALA A 346 -32.08 9.45 -13.39
N VAL A 347 -31.30 9.85 -12.40
CA VAL A 347 -30.85 8.94 -11.32
C VAL A 347 -32.05 8.50 -10.47
N ASP A 348 -32.25 7.20 -10.39
CA ASP A 348 -33.24 6.59 -9.48
C ASP A 348 -32.63 6.38 -8.09
N MET A 349 -32.90 7.31 -7.17
CA MET A 349 -32.40 7.28 -5.80
C MET A 349 -32.95 6.10 -5.00
N ALA A 350 -34.15 5.61 -5.32
CA ALA A 350 -34.73 4.43 -4.65
C ALA A 350 -33.98 3.14 -5.04
N ALA A 351 -33.52 3.04 -6.28
CA ALA A 351 -32.66 1.94 -6.72
C ALA A 351 -31.20 2.09 -6.25
N ALA A 352 -30.70 3.32 -6.08
CA ALA A 352 -29.34 3.59 -5.60
C ALA A 352 -29.16 3.25 -4.11
N ALA A 353 -30.12 3.64 -3.25
CA ALA A 353 -30.02 3.52 -1.80
C ALA A 353 -29.67 2.11 -1.28
N PRO A 354 -30.29 1.01 -1.73
CA PRO A 354 -29.93 -0.33 -1.27
C PRO A 354 -28.51 -0.76 -1.70
N LEU A 355 -28.00 -0.26 -2.82
CA LEU A 355 -26.64 -0.53 -3.26
C LEU A 355 -25.63 0.23 -2.40
N GLN A 356 -25.91 1.49 -2.09
CA GLN A 356 -25.11 2.29 -1.17
C GLN A 356 -25.09 1.68 0.23
N GLN A 357 -26.23 1.17 0.70
CA GLN A 357 -26.29 0.49 1.99
C GLN A 357 -25.45 -0.81 2.01
N LYS A 358 -25.46 -1.59 0.94
CA LYS A 358 -24.58 -2.78 0.82
C LYS A 358 -23.10 -2.40 0.90
N PHE A 359 -22.70 -1.34 0.20
CA PHE A 359 -21.31 -0.85 0.25
C PHE A 359 -20.94 -0.42 1.67
N ARG A 360 -21.78 0.39 2.31
CA ARG A 360 -21.55 0.80 3.70
C ARG A 360 -21.47 -0.39 4.65
N THR A 361 -22.37 -1.38 4.51
CA THR A 361 -22.34 -2.59 5.34
C THR A 361 -21.03 -3.35 5.20
N ALA A 362 -20.47 -3.43 3.98
CA ALA A 362 -19.16 -4.06 3.75
C ALA A 362 -18.02 -3.27 4.43
N MET A 363 -18.01 -1.96 4.24
CA MET A 363 -16.95 -1.10 4.77
C MET A 363 -17.05 -0.90 6.28
N ASP A 364 -18.25 -0.80 6.84
CA ASP A 364 -18.50 -0.72 8.29
C ASP A 364 -18.08 -1.97 9.04
N ASN A 365 -17.96 -3.08 8.34
CA ASN A 365 -17.55 -4.36 8.88
C ASN A 365 -16.04 -4.57 8.73
N ASP A 366 -15.24 -3.79 9.43
CA ASP A 366 -13.79 -3.92 9.49
C ASP A 366 -13.11 -3.67 8.12
N LEU A 367 -13.53 -2.60 7.45
CA LEU A 367 -12.97 -2.16 6.15
C LEU A 367 -12.89 -3.31 5.12
N ASN A 368 -13.97 -4.06 4.96
CA ASN A 368 -14.00 -5.23 4.07
C ASN A 368 -14.03 -4.83 2.59
N THR A 369 -12.89 -4.40 2.07
CA THR A 369 -12.74 -3.95 0.68
C THR A 369 -13.06 -5.03 -0.34
N SER A 370 -12.79 -6.30 -0.04
CA SER A 370 -13.10 -7.41 -0.96
C SER A 370 -14.61 -7.54 -1.19
N MET A 371 -15.41 -7.36 -0.14
CA MET A 371 -16.86 -7.31 -0.28
C MET A 371 -17.31 -6.02 -0.97
N ALA A 372 -16.71 -4.88 -0.67
CA ALA A 372 -16.99 -3.61 -1.34
C ALA A 372 -16.74 -3.69 -2.86
N VAL A 373 -15.64 -4.31 -3.30
CA VAL A 373 -15.36 -4.60 -4.72
C VAL A 373 -16.44 -5.50 -5.32
N THR A 374 -16.95 -6.49 -4.55
CA THR A 374 -18.06 -7.33 -5.02
C THR A 374 -19.34 -6.52 -5.27
N VAL A 375 -19.60 -5.50 -4.46
CA VAL A 375 -20.78 -4.62 -4.66
C VAL A 375 -20.71 -3.84 -5.99
N LEU A 376 -19.51 -3.55 -6.55
CA LEU A 376 -19.39 -2.95 -7.89
C LEU A 376 -20.06 -3.83 -8.95
N TYR A 377 -19.93 -5.14 -8.86
CA TYR A 377 -20.59 -6.08 -9.77
C TYR A 377 -22.09 -6.18 -9.51
N ASP A 378 -22.55 -6.00 -8.27
CA ASP A 378 -23.99 -5.91 -7.96
C ASP A 378 -24.61 -4.66 -8.58
N VAL A 379 -23.90 -3.51 -8.57
CA VAL A 379 -24.34 -2.30 -9.26
C VAL A 379 -24.55 -2.57 -10.75
N LEU A 380 -23.60 -3.24 -11.40
CA LEU A 380 -23.69 -3.55 -12.84
C LEU A 380 -24.85 -4.49 -13.17
N LYS A 381 -25.21 -5.41 -12.28
CA LYS A 381 -26.32 -6.37 -12.43
C LYS A 381 -27.69 -5.78 -12.01
N ALA A 382 -27.70 -4.66 -11.30
CA ALA A 382 -28.94 -4.07 -10.79
C ALA A 382 -29.91 -3.72 -11.94
N LYS A 383 -31.21 -3.95 -11.68
CA LYS A 383 -32.29 -3.62 -12.63
C LYS A 383 -32.64 -2.12 -12.52
N THR A 384 -31.75 -1.28 -13.02
CA THR A 384 -31.92 0.18 -13.07
C THR A 384 -31.17 0.74 -14.29
N ASN A 385 -31.37 2.04 -14.58
CA ASN A 385 -30.75 2.71 -15.72
C ASN A 385 -29.23 2.94 -15.52
N GLY A 386 -28.52 3.27 -16.61
CA GLY A 386 -27.09 3.52 -16.60
C GLY A 386 -26.73 4.78 -15.81
N ALA A 387 -27.57 5.81 -15.80
CA ALA A 387 -27.38 7.02 -15.02
C ALA A 387 -27.26 6.70 -13.52
N THR A 388 -28.16 5.87 -12.99
CA THR A 388 -28.14 5.42 -11.60
C THR A 388 -26.89 4.59 -11.30
N LYS A 389 -26.52 3.66 -12.19
CA LYS A 389 -25.31 2.85 -12.04
C LYS A 389 -24.05 3.70 -12.00
N ARG A 390 -23.91 4.67 -12.92
CA ARG A 390 -22.79 5.60 -12.93
C ARG A 390 -22.72 6.43 -11.65
N TYR A 391 -23.86 6.95 -11.18
CA TYR A 391 -23.96 7.70 -9.93
C TYR A 391 -23.43 6.89 -8.75
N VAL A 392 -23.88 5.65 -8.59
CA VAL A 392 -23.45 4.76 -7.49
C VAL A 392 -21.98 4.38 -7.61
N LEU A 393 -21.49 4.08 -8.83
CA LEU A 393 -20.07 3.78 -9.06
C LEU A 393 -19.17 4.97 -8.75
N THR A 394 -19.58 6.20 -9.12
CA THR A 394 -18.87 7.43 -8.75
C THR A 394 -18.80 7.61 -7.24
N ASP A 395 -19.92 7.37 -6.54
CA ASP A 395 -20.00 7.48 -5.10
C ASP A 395 -19.03 6.50 -4.40
N PHE A 396 -18.98 5.24 -4.83
CA PHE A 396 -18.07 4.24 -4.28
C PHE A 396 -16.60 4.52 -4.62
N ASP A 397 -16.35 5.08 -5.77
CA ASP A 397 -14.98 5.38 -6.23
C ASP A 397 -14.33 6.55 -5.46
N ARG A 398 -15.12 7.35 -4.74
CA ARG A 398 -14.61 8.33 -3.75
C ARG A 398 -13.80 7.64 -2.64
N VAL A 399 -14.09 6.37 -2.36
CA VAL A 399 -13.42 5.54 -1.35
C VAL A 399 -12.41 4.60 -2.00
N LEU A 400 -12.83 3.86 -3.03
CA LEU A 400 -11.99 2.83 -3.64
C LEU A 400 -10.89 3.41 -4.52
N SER A 401 -11.14 4.57 -5.15
CA SER A 401 -10.20 5.31 -6.01
C SER A 401 -9.57 4.41 -7.09
N LEU A 402 -10.44 3.76 -7.84
CA LEU A 402 -10.09 2.84 -8.92
C LEU A 402 -10.22 3.48 -10.32
N ASP A 403 -10.52 4.79 -10.39
CA ASP A 403 -10.71 5.55 -11.64
C ASP A 403 -11.74 4.91 -12.57
N LEU A 404 -12.84 4.39 -11.98
CA LEU A 404 -13.79 3.53 -12.66
C LEU A 404 -14.41 4.20 -13.90
N LEU A 405 -14.96 5.40 -13.74
CA LEU A 405 -15.62 6.12 -14.85
C LEU A 405 -14.62 6.78 -15.80
N GLU A 406 -13.48 7.25 -15.29
CA GLU A 406 -12.42 7.84 -16.11
C GLU A 406 -11.84 6.81 -17.08
N ASN A 407 -11.44 5.63 -16.55
CA ASN A 407 -10.91 4.55 -17.36
C ASN A 407 -11.97 3.96 -18.31
N ALA A 408 -13.24 3.95 -17.91
CA ALA A 408 -14.34 3.55 -18.80
C ALA A 408 -14.52 4.54 -19.96
N ALA A 409 -14.45 5.84 -19.69
CA ALA A 409 -14.53 6.88 -20.73
C ALA A 409 -13.33 6.80 -21.69
N ARG A 410 -12.09 6.61 -21.17
CA ARG A 410 -10.90 6.42 -22.01
C ARG A 410 -11.04 5.19 -22.90
N LYS A 411 -11.46 4.06 -22.35
CA LYS A 411 -11.69 2.83 -23.12
C LYS A 411 -12.73 3.02 -24.22
N LYS A 412 -13.80 3.76 -23.93
CA LYS A 412 -14.84 4.07 -24.94
C LYS A 412 -14.31 4.98 -26.06
N ALA A 413 -13.45 5.95 -25.72
CA ALA A 413 -12.80 6.82 -26.69
C ALA A 413 -11.84 6.03 -27.60
N GLU A 414 -11.05 5.11 -27.04
CA GLU A 414 -10.17 4.22 -27.80
C GLU A 414 -10.95 3.34 -28.79
N GLN A 415 -12.10 2.79 -28.35
CA GLN A 415 -12.98 1.99 -29.21
C GLN A 415 -13.58 2.82 -30.38
N LYS A 416 -13.84 4.12 -30.15
CA LYS A 416 -14.33 5.01 -31.21
C LYS A 416 -13.25 5.42 -32.21
N GLN A 417 -11.99 5.50 -31.75
CA GLN A 417 -10.83 5.85 -32.59
C GLN A 417 -10.28 4.67 -33.38
N THR A 418 -10.52 3.44 -32.90
CA THR A 418 -10.24 2.25 -33.69
C THR A 418 -11.32 2.26 -34.81
N PRO A 419 -10.96 2.43 -36.09
CA PRO A 419 -11.93 2.34 -37.16
C PRO A 419 -12.69 1.02 -36.98
N PRO A 420 -14.03 0.97 -37.18
CA PRO A 420 -14.71 -0.31 -37.24
C PRO A 420 -13.90 -1.15 -38.22
N ALA A 421 -13.41 -2.30 -37.76
CA ALA A 421 -12.73 -3.23 -38.66
C ALA A 421 -13.65 -3.33 -39.87
N SER A 422 -13.25 -2.69 -40.95
CA SER A 422 -13.97 -2.77 -42.23
C SER A 422 -14.16 -4.26 -42.45
N GLY A 423 -15.40 -4.71 -42.42
CA GLY A 423 -15.80 -6.09 -42.17
C GLY A 423 -15.28 -7.10 -43.21
N GLY A 424 -14.01 -7.31 -43.22
CA GLY A 424 -13.31 -8.36 -43.94
C GLY A 424 -12.24 -8.97 -43.03
N PHE A 425 -12.17 -10.25 -43.03
CA PHE A 425 -11.09 -11.00 -42.40
C PHE A 425 -9.75 -10.53 -43.00
N GLN A 426 -8.84 -10.10 -42.12
CA GLN A 426 -7.53 -9.59 -42.54
C GLN A 426 -6.49 -10.70 -42.55
N ILE A 427 -5.79 -10.86 -43.66
CA ILE A 427 -4.67 -11.78 -43.82
C ILE A 427 -3.40 -10.93 -43.96
N VAL A 428 -2.45 -11.08 -43.01
CA VAL A 428 -1.23 -10.27 -42.92
C VAL A 428 -0.03 -11.19 -43.00
N GLY A 429 0.76 -11.10 -44.08
CA GLY A 429 2.07 -11.75 -44.17
C GLY A 429 3.10 -11.01 -43.34
N GLU A 430 4.00 -11.73 -42.64
CA GLU A 430 5.12 -11.13 -41.90
C GLU A 430 6.06 -10.44 -42.94
N SER A 431 6.48 -9.20 -42.64
CA SER A 431 7.29 -8.38 -43.56
C SER A 431 6.64 -7.97 -44.88
N GLY A 432 5.30 -8.06 -44.99
CA GLY A 432 4.57 -7.68 -46.21
C GLY A 432 4.57 -8.75 -47.30
N GLU A 433 4.87 -9.99 -46.98
CA GLU A 433 4.79 -11.14 -47.88
C GLU A 433 3.33 -11.36 -48.35
N THR A 434 3.16 -11.70 -49.63
CA THR A 434 1.88 -12.08 -50.22
C THR A 434 2.03 -13.42 -50.95
N ASP A 435 1.12 -14.35 -50.67
CA ASP A 435 1.03 -15.64 -51.37
C ASP A 435 -0.45 -15.99 -51.56
N ALA A 436 -0.91 -15.93 -52.78
CA ALA A 436 -2.32 -16.11 -53.12
C ALA A 436 -2.86 -17.50 -52.70
N GLN A 437 -2.03 -18.53 -52.72
CA GLN A 437 -2.44 -19.86 -52.29
C GLN A 437 -2.59 -19.96 -50.75
N VAL A 438 -1.65 -19.36 -50.01
CA VAL A 438 -1.70 -19.27 -48.57
C VAL A 438 -2.89 -18.41 -48.12
N GLU A 439 -3.11 -17.27 -48.77
CA GLU A 439 -4.22 -16.37 -48.46
C GLU A 439 -5.58 -17.02 -48.72
N ALA A 440 -5.73 -17.79 -49.81
CA ALA A 440 -6.95 -18.53 -50.13
C ALA A 440 -7.23 -19.61 -49.03
N LEU A 441 -6.21 -20.34 -48.56
CA LEU A 441 -6.35 -21.32 -47.48
C LEU A 441 -6.70 -20.67 -46.15
N LEU A 442 -6.11 -19.52 -45.84
CA LEU A 442 -6.41 -18.76 -44.62
C LEU A 442 -7.85 -18.24 -44.62
N GLN A 443 -8.34 -17.77 -45.81
CA GLN A 443 -9.73 -17.36 -45.97
C GLN A 443 -10.68 -18.57 -45.82
N ALA A 444 -10.38 -19.70 -46.45
CA ALA A 444 -11.19 -20.92 -46.30
C ALA A 444 -11.24 -21.44 -44.82
N ARG A 445 -10.11 -21.35 -44.10
CA ARG A 445 -10.07 -21.68 -42.68
C ARG A 445 -10.96 -20.74 -41.86
N TYR A 446 -10.96 -19.46 -42.15
CA TYR A 446 -11.85 -18.49 -41.48
C TYR A 446 -13.32 -18.81 -41.71
N ASP A 447 -13.68 -19.13 -42.97
CA ASP A 447 -15.05 -19.46 -43.35
C ASP A 447 -15.52 -20.76 -42.71
N ALA A 448 -14.65 -21.78 -42.63
CA ALA A 448 -14.92 -23.02 -41.89
C ALA A 448 -15.14 -22.76 -40.35
N LYS A 449 -14.30 -21.94 -39.73
CA LYS A 449 -14.50 -21.52 -38.32
C LYS A 449 -15.82 -20.78 -38.12
N LYS A 450 -16.20 -19.90 -39.04
CA LYS A 450 -17.47 -19.15 -39.01
C LYS A 450 -18.68 -20.08 -39.16
N ALA A 451 -18.55 -21.12 -39.95
CA ALA A 451 -19.56 -22.18 -40.13
C ALA A 451 -19.57 -23.20 -38.96
N LYS A 452 -18.66 -23.07 -38.01
CA LYS A 452 -18.43 -24.01 -36.88
C LYS A 452 -17.96 -25.40 -37.35
N ASP A 453 -17.39 -25.50 -38.52
CA ASP A 453 -16.73 -26.70 -39.04
C ASP A 453 -15.26 -26.70 -38.61
N PHE A 454 -15.05 -27.11 -37.36
CA PHE A 454 -13.72 -27.12 -36.76
C PHE A 454 -12.83 -28.24 -37.35
N THR A 455 -13.42 -29.31 -37.88
CA THR A 455 -12.70 -30.41 -38.56
C THR A 455 -12.00 -29.89 -39.82
N GLU A 456 -12.72 -29.18 -40.66
CA GLU A 456 -12.17 -28.58 -41.88
C GLU A 456 -11.17 -27.45 -41.56
N ALA A 457 -11.44 -26.63 -40.54
CA ALA A 457 -10.52 -25.60 -40.09
C ALA A 457 -9.17 -26.13 -39.58
N ASP A 458 -9.19 -27.30 -38.89
CA ASP A 458 -7.97 -27.95 -38.41
C ASP A 458 -7.24 -28.65 -39.57
N ARG A 459 -7.95 -29.29 -40.52
CA ARG A 459 -7.34 -29.82 -41.74
C ARG A 459 -6.56 -28.75 -42.51
N ILE A 460 -7.18 -27.62 -42.75
CA ILE A 460 -6.52 -26.47 -43.46
C ILE A 460 -5.30 -25.98 -42.67
N ARG A 461 -5.34 -25.96 -41.34
CA ARG A 461 -4.18 -25.57 -40.55
C ARG A 461 -3.01 -26.53 -40.76
N ASP A 462 -3.29 -27.83 -40.80
CA ASP A 462 -2.27 -28.85 -41.00
C ASP A 462 -1.71 -28.80 -42.45
N ASP A 463 -2.53 -28.51 -43.42
CA ASP A 463 -2.09 -28.28 -44.80
C ASP A 463 -1.12 -27.08 -44.89
N LEU A 464 -1.45 -25.95 -44.23
CA LEU A 464 -0.58 -24.76 -44.13
C LEU A 464 0.74 -25.08 -43.46
N LYS A 465 0.71 -25.87 -42.37
CA LYS A 465 1.92 -26.32 -41.70
C LYS A 465 2.81 -27.19 -42.54
N THR A 466 2.20 -28.08 -43.38
CA THR A 466 2.93 -28.92 -44.35
C THR A 466 3.60 -28.08 -45.43
N MET A 467 3.01 -26.92 -45.77
CA MET A 467 3.59 -25.93 -46.71
C MET A 467 4.67 -25.04 -46.06
N GLY A 468 5.02 -25.29 -44.78
CA GLY A 468 5.99 -24.50 -44.06
C GLY A 468 5.46 -23.13 -43.58
N VAL A 469 4.12 -22.97 -43.52
CA VAL A 469 3.49 -21.73 -43.07
C VAL A 469 3.10 -21.81 -41.61
N GLU A 470 3.63 -20.93 -40.82
CA GLU A 470 3.20 -20.69 -39.43
C GLU A 470 2.14 -19.62 -39.39
N ILE A 471 1.07 -19.87 -38.62
CA ILE A 471 -0.06 -18.96 -38.50
C ILE A 471 -0.31 -18.54 -37.06
N THR A 472 -0.67 -17.26 -36.85
CA THR A 472 -1.07 -16.68 -35.58
C THR A 472 -2.40 -15.97 -35.74
N ASP A 473 -3.44 -16.41 -35.04
CA ASP A 473 -4.74 -15.72 -35.04
C ASP A 473 -4.58 -14.35 -34.31
N ILE A 474 -5.03 -13.28 -34.96
CA ILE A 474 -5.02 -11.89 -34.46
C ILE A 474 -6.45 -11.35 -34.36
N PRO A 475 -6.74 -10.30 -33.58
CA PRO A 475 -8.08 -9.70 -33.60
C PRO A 475 -8.52 -9.26 -34.99
N GLY A 476 -9.60 -9.89 -35.50
CA GLY A 476 -10.15 -9.59 -36.82
C GLY A 476 -9.39 -10.20 -38.02
N GLY A 477 -8.41 -11.09 -37.78
CA GLY A 477 -7.63 -11.66 -38.88
C GLY A 477 -6.67 -12.76 -38.47
N VAL A 478 -5.70 -13.04 -39.36
CA VAL A 478 -4.61 -13.98 -39.16
C VAL A 478 -3.31 -13.40 -39.71
N ARG A 479 -2.23 -13.59 -38.96
CA ARG A 479 -0.85 -13.32 -39.40
C ARG A 479 -0.19 -14.65 -39.77
N TRP A 480 0.60 -14.63 -40.82
CA TRP A 480 1.33 -15.79 -41.27
C TRP A 480 2.78 -15.46 -41.66
N LYS A 481 3.65 -16.44 -41.58
CA LYS A 481 5.05 -16.41 -42.06
C LYS A 481 5.45 -17.78 -42.62
N ARG A 482 6.45 -17.77 -43.51
CA ARG A 482 7.15 -18.99 -43.97
C ARG A 482 8.47 -19.20 -43.28
#